data_32594f75b8446a085e26b4d121c58e36
#
_entry.id   32594f75b8446a085e26b4d121c58e36
#
_cell.length_a   1.000
_cell.length_b   1.000
_cell.length_c   1.000
_cell.angle_alpha   90.00
_cell.angle_beta   90.00
_cell.angle_gamma   90.00
#
_symmetry.space_group_name_H-M   'P 1'
#
loop_
_entity.id
_entity.type
_entity.pdbx_description
1 polymer ?
#
loop_
_entity_poly.entity_id
_entity_poly.type
_entity_poly.pdbx_seq_one_letter_code
_entity_poly.pdbx_strand_id
1 'polypeptide(L)'
;MKKKIPLLLASTLTVSMLGACSYQKEDNKAGAKEKSSNKQVLNLTETAEIPTMDTTLSTDAASSNIMNNTMEGLYRLGKDDKLVPGVAKSYEKSEDGKKYVFKLREDAKWSNGEPVTAKDFVYSWRRAVDSNTGAKFAYILFDVKNAEKVNKKELPVEELGVKAIDDHTLEVELDNPVPYFVSLTVYPTLYPLNEKFVTEQGAKFGLESNTTLYNGPFVLNEWKHEQSFQLKKNPTYWENKEVKLEEINFNIVKDRSTAINLYETKAIDRVVLTSEFVDKYKSDADFKTIKRPSTQFIRLNEKNKFLANKNIRKAIAMSFERENIGKVILNDGSEGIYGFVPKGLAKGPNGKDFREENGKLIKEDMKEAQKYWEAGKKELGVDKVELELLNFDTDDAKKIGEYLKGQFEKNLPGLTVSTKMQPFAQKLKLEASGDYAMSYAGWSPDYMDPMSFLEMYTTGNAQNKVNYANAAYDDLIKKAKTEVDVQARWDALLKAEKQLLEDAAIAPVYQPGKAYLQRGSITGLLEHKYGGEFSYKWVELKN
;
A
#
# COMPACT_ATOMS: atom_id res chain seq x y z
N MET A 1 -67.39 -4.16 27.06
CA MET A 1 -68.62 -3.54 26.44
C MET A 1 -68.28 -3.15 25.02
N LYS A 2 -69.06 -3.70 24.13
CA LYS A 2 -69.03 -3.51 22.66
C LYS A 2 -69.41 -2.07 22.29
N LYS A 3 -68.76 -1.46 21.27
CA LYS A 3 -69.50 -0.69 20.25
C LYS A 3 -68.72 -0.63 18.92
N LYS A 4 -69.50 -0.89 17.90
CA LYS A 4 -69.21 -1.14 16.49
C LYS A 4 -69.10 0.16 15.68
N ILE A 5 -68.30 0.12 14.62
CA ILE A 5 -68.30 0.62 13.23
C ILE A 5 -69.59 1.41 12.80
N PRO A 6 -69.47 2.44 11.84
CA PRO A 6 -69.46 2.01 10.42
C PRO A 6 -68.56 2.80 9.43
N LEU A 7 -68.24 2.03 8.42
CA LEU A 7 -67.81 2.31 7.04
C LEU A 7 -68.69 3.32 6.30
N LEU A 8 -68.09 4.23 5.53
CA LEU A 8 -68.77 4.84 4.37
C LEU A 8 -67.78 5.03 3.23
N LEU A 9 -68.06 4.28 2.15
CA LEU A 9 -67.54 4.46 0.81
C LEU A 9 -68.17 5.72 0.17
N ALA A 10 -67.35 6.48 -0.57
CA ALA A 10 -67.86 7.27 -1.70
C ALA A 10 -66.78 7.36 -2.79
N SER A 11 -67.05 6.65 -3.85
CA SER A 11 -66.42 6.71 -5.17
C SER A 11 -66.85 7.95 -5.92
N THR A 12 -65.92 8.65 -6.60
CA THR A 12 -66.26 9.49 -7.76
C THR A 12 -65.19 9.35 -8.83
N LEU A 13 -65.53 8.68 -9.89
CA LEU A 13 -64.90 8.74 -11.21
C LEU A 13 -65.14 10.12 -11.81
N THR A 14 -64.12 10.71 -12.43
CA THR A 14 -64.34 11.65 -13.56
C THR A 14 -63.31 11.39 -14.65
N VAL A 15 -63.83 11.01 -15.78
CA VAL A 15 -63.22 10.86 -17.10
C VAL A 15 -63.30 12.20 -17.82
N SER A 16 -62.34 12.49 -18.65
CA SER A 16 -62.33 13.32 -19.88
C SER A 16 -61.01 14.13 -19.97
N MET A 17 -60.38 14.39 -21.08
CA MET A 17 -60.62 14.14 -22.50
C MET A 17 -59.30 14.29 -23.25
N LEU A 18 -59.13 13.53 -24.27
CA LEU A 18 -58.16 13.68 -25.35
C LEU A 18 -58.28 15.04 -26.04
N GLY A 19 -57.15 15.70 -26.26
CA GLY A 19 -57.00 16.81 -27.19
C GLY A 19 -55.80 16.54 -28.08
N ALA A 20 -56.07 16.05 -29.28
CA ALA A 20 -55.09 15.92 -30.36
C ALA A 20 -55.09 17.18 -31.23
N CYS A 21 -53.98 17.33 -31.99
CA CYS A 21 -53.74 18.26 -33.13
C CYS A 21 -53.06 19.59 -32.69
N SER A 22 -51.88 19.88 -33.24
CA SER A 22 -51.67 20.06 -34.68
C SER A 22 -50.16 20.03 -35.01
N TYR A 23 -49.90 19.43 -36.13
CA TYR A 23 -48.64 19.41 -36.86
C TYR A 23 -48.41 20.79 -37.48
N GLN A 24 -47.27 21.42 -37.14
CA GLN A 24 -46.74 22.51 -37.94
C GLN A 24 -45.26 22.27 -38.16
N LYS A 25 -44.96 22.01 -39.41
CA LYS A 25 -43.64 21.84 -40.00
C LYS A 25 -43.05 23.23 -40.21
N GLU A 26 -42.00 23.57 -39.50
CA GLU A 26 -41.11 24.63 -39.93
C GLU A 26 -39.71 24.05 -40.11
N ASP A 27 -39.28 24.01 -41.37
CA ASP A 27 -37.91 23.82 -41.75
C ASP A 27 -37.08 25.04 -41.30
N ASN A 28 -36.13 24.81 -40.41
CA ASN A 28 -34.99 25.72 -40.32
C ASN A 28 -33.70 24.94 -40.05
N LYS A 29 -32.85 25.05 -41.04
CA LYS A 29 -31.43 24.63 -41.04
C LYS A 29 -30.66 25.31 -39.92
N ALA A 30 -29.97 24.53 -39.14
CA ALA A 30 -28.56 24.74 -38.78
C ALA A 30 -28.17 23.63 -37.81
N GLY A 31 -27.47 22.64 -38.30
CA GLY A 31 -26.88 21.59 -37.48
C GLY A 31 -25.74 22.20 -36.65
N ALA A 32 -26.06 22.59 -35.44
CA ALA A 32 -25.09 22.56 -34.38
C ALA A 32 -25.14 21.14 -33.79
N LYS A 33 -24.21 20.28 -34.20
CA LYS A 33 -23.86 19.13 -33.39
C LYS A 33 -23.46 19.70 -32.03
N GLU A 34 -24.34 19.65 -31.04
CA GLU A 34 -23.88 19.70 -29.64
C GLU A 34 -22.82 18.63 -29.53
N LYS A 35 -21.56 19.07 -29.39
CA LYS A 35 -20.50 18.24 -28.86
C LYS A 35 -21.02 17.80 -27.50
N SER A 36 -21.47 16.56 -27.39
CA SER A 36 -21.61 15.88 -26.11
C SER A 36 -20.29 16.12 -25.40
N SER A 37 -20.27 17.06 -24.46
CA SER A 37 -19.10 17.27 -23.61
C SER A 37 -18.96 16.00 -22.82
N ASN A 38 -17.99 15.13 -23.18
CA ASN A 38 -17.69 13.96 -22.39
C ASN A 38 -17.42 14.43 -20.98
N LYS A 39 -18.37 14.14 -20.08
CA LYS A 39 -18.21 14.42 -18.67
C LYS A 39 -17.01 13.64 -18.19
N GLN A 40 -15.93 14.32 -17.80
CA GLN A 40 -14.72 13.74 -17.24
C GLN A 40 -14.99 13.34 -15.78
N VAL A 41 -15.88 12.35 -15.57
CA VAL A 41 -16.31 11.84 -14.26
C VAL A 41 -15.96 10.36 -14.17
N LEU A 42 -15.13 10.00 -13.19
CA LEU A 42 -14.73 8.62 -12.94
C LEU A 42 -15.50 8.08 -11.72
N ASN A 43 -16.09 6.89 -11.86
CA ASN A 43 -16.88 6.25 -10.81
C ASN A 43 -16.17 4.98 -10.33
N LEU A 44 -15.87 4.91 -9.03
CA LEU A 44 -15.11 3.86 -8.41
C LEU A 44 -15.82 3.32 -7.16
N THR A 45 -15.26 2.26 -6.60
CA THR A 45 -15.65 1.74 -5.28
C THR A 45 -14.43 1.61 -4.39
N GLU A 46 -14.63 1.85 -3.08
CA GLU A 46 -13.71 1.48 -2.03
C GLU A 46 -14.36 0.44 -1.10
N THR A 47 -13.55 -0.38 -0.45
CA THR A 47 -14.04 -1.41 0.47
C THR A 47 -14.09 -0.94 1.91
N ALA A 48 -13.48 0.19 2.21
CA ALA A 48 -13.36 0.74 3.55
C ALA A 48 -13.57 2.26 3.56
N GLU A 49 -14.04 2.77 4.67
CA GLU A 49 -14.08 4.19 5.02
C GLU A 49 -12.67 4.79 5.04
N ILE A 50 -12.54 6.10 4.81
CA ILE A 50 -11.34 6.88 5.08
C ILE A 50 -11.28 7.13 6.59
N PRO A 51 -10.31 6.57 7.34
CA PRO A 51 -10.25 6.79 8.79
C PRO A 51 -9.86 8.23 9.17
N THR A 52 -9.00 8.85 8.38
CA THR A 52 -8.52 10.22 8.62
C THR A 52 -7.83 10.80 7.39
N MET A 53 -7.92 12.13 7.25
CA MET A 53 -7.11 12.92 6.30
C MET A 53 -5.95 13.65 6.99
N ASP A 54 -5.64 13.33 8.27
CA ASP A 54 -4.41 13.78 8.93
C ASP A 54 -3.22 12.95 8.44
N THR A 55 -2.36 13.57 7.64
CA THR A 55 -1.20 12.91 7.02
C THR A 55 -0.19 12.37 8.04
N THR A 56 -0.15 12.95 9.23
CA THR A 56 0.74 12.53 10.32
C THR A 56 0.23 11.27 11.03
N LEU A 57 -1.10 11.14 11.18
CA LEU A 57 -1.73 10.08 11.96
C LEU A 57 -2.22 8.88 11.11
N SER A 58 -2.34 9.07 9.80
CA SER A 58 -2.78 8.02 8.88
C SER A 58 -1.83 6.82 8.89
N THR A 59 -2.42 5.60 8.90
CA THR A 59 -1.68 4.33 8.89
C THR A 59 -2.27 3.31 7.91
N ASP A 60 -3.20 3.73 7.07
CA ASP A 60 -3.98 2.86 6.21
C ASP A 60 -3.89 3.25 4.72
N ALA A 61 -4.15 2.26 3.86
CA ALA A 61 -4.04 2.46 2.42
C ALA A 61 -5.18 3.33 1.85
N ALA A 62 -6.39 3.28 2.44
CA ALA A 62 -7.52 4.07 1.95
C ALA A 62 -7.26 5.57 2.12
N SER A 63 -6.86 6.00 3.33
CA SER A 63 -6.43 7.38 3.59
C SER A 63 -5.28 7.80 2.68
N SER A 64 -4.21 6.98 2.60
CA SER A 64 -3.01 7.28 1.80
C SER A 64 -3.33 7.46 0.32
N ASN A 65 -4.25 6.64 -0.23
CA ASN A 65 -4.68 6.77 -1.62
C ASN A 65 -5.39 8.09 -1.90
N ILE A 66 -6.26 8.54 -1.00
CA ILE A 66 -6.97 9.82 -1.15
C ILE A 66 -6.03 10.99 -0.93
N MET A 67 -5.16 10.94 0.08
CA MET A 67 -4.15 11.97 0.33
C MET A 67 -3.21 12.14 -0.87
N ASN A 68 -2.76 11.07 -1.52
CA ASN A 68 -1.92 11.13 -2.72
C ASN A 68 -2.57 11.91 -3.88
N ASN A 69 -3.89 12.00 -3.91
CA ASN A 69 -4.64 12.69 -4.95
C ASN A 69 -5.15 14.08 -4.53
N THR A 70 -5.24 14.35 -3.23
CA THR A 70 -5.73 15.63 -2.70
C THR A 70 -4.62 16.50 -2.11
N MET A 71 -3.46 15.91 -1.86
CA MET A 71 -2.27 16.59 -1.34
C MET A 71 -1.06 16.29 -2.22
N GLU A 72 0.02 17.04 -2.04
CA GLU A 72 1.26 16.88 -2.78
C GLU A 72 2.46 17.18 -1.89
N GLY A 73 3.44 16.23 -1.88
CA GLY A 73 4.70 16.37 -1.19
C GLY A 73 5.78 17.09 -2.02
N LEU A 74 7.03 16.97 -1.61
CA LEU A 74 8.17 17.52 -2.38
C LEU A 74 8.23 16.88 -3.77
N TYR A 75 8.12 15.58 -3.86
CA TYR A 75 8.03 14.78 -5.08
C TYR A 75 6.78 13.91 -5.04
N ARG A 76 6.41 13.39 -6.20
CA ARG A 76 5.31 12.42 -6.36
C ARG A 76 5.71 11.31 -7.33
N LEU A 77 4.97 10.22 -7.32
CA LEU A 77 5.15 9.13 -8.27
C LEU A 77 4.46 9.48 -9.60
N GLY A 78 5.21 9.37 -10.67
CA GLY A 78 4.73 9.43 -12.05
C GLY A 78 4.66 8.05 -12.69
N LYS A 79 4.67 8.01 -14.01
CA LYS A 79 4.65 6.78 -14.78
C LYS A 79 5.84 5.88 -14.43
N ASP A 80 5.58 4.59 -14.31
CA ASP A 80 6.57 3.55 -13.97
C ASP A 80 7.25 3.81 -12.61
N ASP A 81 6.52 4.43 -11.67
CA ASP A 81 6.99 4.81 -10.32
C ASP A 81 8.22 5.73 -10.31
N LYS A 82 8.48 6.43 -11.41
CA LYS A 82 9.53 7.44 -11.44
C LYS A 82 9.15 8.64 -10.61
N LEU A 83 10.09 9.13 -9.83
CA LEU A 83 9.91 10.37 -9.09
C LEU A 83 9.82 11.55 -10.06
N VAL A 84 8.75 12.30 -9.94
CA VAL A 84 8.55 13.56 -10.67
C VAL A 84 8.40 14.72 -9.69
N PRO A 85 8.80 15.94 -10.06
CA PRO A 85 8.61 17.12 -9.24
C PRO A 85 7.16 17.30 -8.78
N GLY A 86 6.99 17.58 -7.50
CA GLY A 86 5.74 18.00 -6.88
C GLY A 86 5.83 19.46 -6.46
N VAL A 87 5.71 19.76 -5.15
CA VAL A 87 5.94 21.10 -4.60
C VAL A 87 7.39 21.55 -4.80
N ALA A 88 8.36 20.63 -4.76
CA ALA A 88 9.75 20.95 -5.14
C ALA A 88 9.93 20.86 -6.65
N LYS A 89 10.56 21.90 -7.25
CA LYS A 89 10.98 21.91 -8.66
C LYS A 89 12.23 21.06 -8.90
N SER A 90 13.16 21.10 -7.93
CA SER A 90 14.45 20.40 -7.98
C SER A 90 15.04 20.25 -6.58
N TYR A 91 16.08 19.47 -6.48
CA TYR A 91 16.94 19.44 -5.30
C TYR A 91 18.42 19.36 -5.68
N GLU A 92 19.26 19.82 -4.77
CA GLU A 92 20.71 19.63 -4.79
C GLU A 92 21.09 18.69 -3.65
N LYS A 93 22.06 17.81 -3.90
CA LYS A 93 22.57 16.85 -2.91
C LYS A 93 24.07 17.11 -2.73
N SER A 94 24.53 17.15 -1.46
CA SER A 94 25.97 17.23 -1.15
C SER A 94 26.74 15.99 -1.61
N GLU A 95 28.05 16.14 -1.81
CA GLU A 95 28.93 15.04 -2.26
C GLU A 95 28.94 13.85 -1.29
N ASP A 96 28.85 14.10 0.01
CA ASP A 96 28.74 13.06 1.04
C ASP A 96 27.34 12.41 1.13
N GLY A 97 26.37 12.90 0.34
CA GLY A 97 25.02 12.36 0.28
C GLY A 97 24.16 12.61 1.53
N LYS A 98 24.61 13.46 2.46
CA LYS A 98 23.91 13.70 3.74
C LYS A 98 23.08 14.98 3.77
N LYS A 99 23.23 15.88 2.82
CA LYS A 99 22.51 17.15 2.78
C LYS A 99 21.75 17.28 1.49
N TYR A 100 20.48 17.67 1.61
CA TYR A 100 19.58 17.97 0.49
C TYR A 100 19.05 19.38 0.61
N VAL A 101 19.04 20.12 -0.49
CA VAL A 101 18.44 21.46 -0.59
C VAL A 101 17.38 21.45 -1.66
N PHE A 102 16.12 21.48 -1.26
CA PHE A 102 14.96 21.47 -2.16
C PHE A 102 14.56 22.90 -2.53
N LYS A 103 14.37 23.15 -3.83
CA LYS A 103 13.84 24.41 -4.36
C LYS A 103 12.35 24.27 -4.62
N LEU A 104 11.53 24.95 -3.84
CA LEU A 104 10.08 24.87 -3.90
C LEU A 104 9.52 25.77 -5.01
N ARG A 105 8.29 25.48 -5.44
CA ARG A 105 7.51 26.29 -6.36
C ARG A 105 6.97 27.54 -5.68
N GLU A 106 6.96 28.65 -6.37
CA GLU A 106 6.33 29.89 -5.90
C GLU A 106 4.82 29.91 -6.16
N ASP A 107 4.34 29.07 -7.09
CA ASP A 107 2.94 28.97 -7.51
C ASP A 107 2.17 27.83 -6.82
N ALA A 108 2.81 27.05 -5.94
CA ALA A 108 2.14 26.05 -5.11
C ALA A 108 1.25 26.74 -4.07
N LYS A 109 -0.03 26.34 -4.05
CA LYS A 109 -1.03 26.95 -3.15
C LYS A 109 -1.88 25.90 -2.44
N TRP A 110 -2.29 26.24 -1.25
CA TRP A 110 -3.36 25.57 -0.55
C TRP A 110 -4.72 25.86 -1.21
N SER A 111 -5.72 25.02 -0.94
CA SER A 111 -7.08 25.17 -1.47
C SER A 111 -7.80 26.45 -1.01
N ASN A 112 -7.34 27.09 0.07
CA ASN A 112 -7.79 28.40 0.52
C ASN A 112 -7.07 29.58 -0.17
N GLY A 113 -6.10 29.29 -1.07
CA GLY A 113 -5.34 30.28 -1.82
C GLY A 113 -4.03 30.75 -1.18
N GLU A 114 -3.75 30.37 0.08
CA GLU A 114 -2.48 30.66 0.73
C GLU A 114 -1.31 29.91 0.04
N PRO A 115 -0.07 30.45 0.04
CA PRO A 115 1.08 29.77 -0.54
C PRO A 115 1.47 28.53 0.29
N VAL A 116 1.97 27.48 -0.36
CA VAL A 116 2.68 26.37 0.29
C VAL A 116 4.14 26.76 0.43
N THR A 117 4.69 26.72 1.62
CA THR A 117 6.04 27.19 1.94
C THR A 117 6.92 26.09 2.55
N ALA A 118 8.23 26.34 2.64
CA ALA A 118 9.16 25.44 3.35
C ALA A 118 8.82 25.31 4.85
N LYS A 119 8.17 26.31 5.46
CA LYS A 119 7.74 26.26 6.86
C LYS A 119 6.66 25.20 7.08
N ASP A 120 5.78 24.97 6.10
CA ASP A 120 4.74 23.95 6.17
C ASP A 120 5.35 22.52 6.23
N PHE A 121 6.46 22.29 5.54
CA PHE A 121 7.22 21.03 5.63
C PHE A 121 7.94 20.91 6.98
N VAL A 122 8.59 21.97 7.45
CA VAL A 122 9.28 21.96 8.75
C VAL A 122 8.28 21.65 9.87
N TYR A 123 7.14 22.32 9.88
CA TYR A 123 6.08 22.06 10.85
C TYR A 123 5.58 20.61 10.79
N SER A 124 5.25 20.12 9.60
CA SER A 124 4.73 18.77 9.41
C SER A 124 5.72 17.71 9.89
N TRP A 125 7.01 17.80 9.52
CA TRP A 125 8.01 16.81 9.87
C TRP A 125 8.34 16.83 11.37
N ARG A 126 8.39 18.02 12.00
CA ARG A 126 8.52 18.15 13.45
C ARG A 126 7.33 17.53 14.18
N ARG A 127 6.11 17.77 13.69
CA ARG A 127 4.90 17.15 14.23
C ARG A 127 4.92 15.64 14.11
N ALA A 128 5.43 15.09 13.01
CA ALA A 128 5.51 13.65 12.78
C ALA A 128 6.51 12.94 13.72
N VAL A 129 7.65 13.56 14.04
CA VAL A 129 8.64 12.98 14.95
C VAL A 129 8.35 13.30 16.42
N ASP A 130 7.51 14.27 16.74
CA ASP A 130 7.08 14.51 18.12
C ASP A 130 6.27 13.33 18.65
N SER A 131 6.82 12.59 19.61
CA SER A 131 6.15 11.43 20.21
C SER A 131 4.82 11.76 20.88
N ASN A 132 4.56 13.05 21.26
CA ASN A 132 3.28 13.48 21.81
C ASN A 132 2.17 13.44 20.75
N THR A 133 2.50 13.55 19.47
CA THR A 133 1.56 13.41 18.34
C THR A 133 1.07 11.97 18.17
N GLY A 134 1.91 10.98 18.50
CA GLY A 134 1.57 9.56 18.40
C GLY A 134 1.62 9.01 16.97
N ALA A 135 2.35 9.64 16.06
CA ALA A 135 2.52 9.22 14.68
C ALA A 135 3.17 7.83 14.59
N LYS A 136 2.47 6.85 14.02
CA LYS A 136 2.96 5.47 13.87
C LYS A 136 4.01 5.34 12.77
N PHE A 137 3.98 6.22 11.77
CA PHE A 137 4.94 6.26 10.67
C PHE A 137 6.08 7.26 10.90
N ALA A 138 6.31 7.76 12.14
CA ALA A 138 7.45 8.60 12.48
C ALA A 138 8.80 8.01 12.04
N TYR A 139 8.94 6.67 12.07
CA TYR A 139 10.16 5.95 11.71
C TYR A 139 10.62 6.21 10.27
N ILE A 140 9.74 6.61 9.36
CA ILE A 140 10.11 6.93 7.97
C ILE A 140 11.00 8.17 7.88
N LEU A 141 11.02 9.00 8.93
CA LEU A 141 11.88 10.18 9.08
C LEU A 141 13.18 9.89 9.84
N PHE A 142 13.41 8.66 10.35
CA PHE A 142 14.56 8.38 11.24
C PHE A 142 15.93 8.45 10.55
N ASP A 143 15.97 8.51 9.23
CA ASP A 143 17.19 8.85 8.50
C ASP A 143 17.51 10.36 8.53
N VAL A 144 16.54 11.23 8.84
CA VAL A 144 16.77 12.66 9.06
C VAL A 144 17.50 12.87 10.38
N LYS A 145 18.53 13.70 10.34
CA LYS A 145 19.41 13.98 11.49
C LYS A 145 18.60 14.28 12.74
N ASN A 146 18.95 13.60 13.82
CA ASN A 146 18.33 13.69 15.14
C ASN A 146 16.86 13.17 15.24
N ALA A 147 16.22 12.73 14.17
CA ALA A 147 14.78 12.39 14.20
C ALA A 147 14.45 11.31 15.25
N GLU A 148 15.26 10.25 15.33
CA GLU A 148 15.05 9.18 16.32
C GLU A 148 15.26 9.68 17.76
N LYS A 149 16.25 10.56 18.01
CA LYS A 149 16.49 11.16 19.33
C LYS A 149 15.35 12.09 19.76
N VAL A 150 14.83 12.88 18.82
CA VAL A 150 13.65 13.71 19.04
C VAL A 150 12.43 12.84 19.38
N ASN A 151 12.19 11.79 18.60
CA ASN A 151 11.08 10.88 18.85
C ASN A 151 11.18 10.17 20.21
N LYS A 152 12.39 9.89 20.69
CA LYS A 152 12.66 9.35 22.04
C LYS A 152 12.66 10.39 23.14
N LYS A 153 12.41 11.69 22.85
CA LYS A 153 12.48 12.84 23.79
C LYS A 153 13.87 13.10 24.36
N GLU A 154 14.91 12.64 23.67
CA GLU A 154 16.31 12.93 24.03
C GLU A 154 16.73 14.32 23.55
N LEU A 155 16.09 14.85 22.51
CA LEU A 155 16.28 16.19 21.96
C LEU A 155 14.94 16.88 21.72
N PRO A 156 14.89 18.21 21.74
CA PRO A 156 13.70 18.96 21.38
C PRO A 156 13.43 18.89 19.85
N VAL A 157 12.18 19.15 19.44
CA VAL A 157 11.75 19.02 18.03
C VAL A 157 12.45 20.00 17.07
N GLU A 158 12.96 21.11 17.62
CA GLU A 158 13.72 22.14 16.90
C GLU A 158 15.06 21.63 16.37
N GLU A 159 15.62 20.58 17.02
CA GLU A 159 16.91 19.95 16.66
C GLU A 159 16.78 18.94 15.51
N LEU A 160 15.57 18.70 14.99
CA LEU A 160 15.37 17.91 13.79
C LEU A 160 16.12 18.54 12.61
N GLY A 161 16.87 17.72 11.86
CA GLY A 161 17.67 18.13 10.70
C GLY A 161 16.86 18.64 9.50
N VAL A 162 15.87 19.49 9.73
CA VAL A 162 15.05 20.13 8.69
C VAL A 162 14.92 21.62 8.96
N LYS A 163 15.13 22.46 7.92
CA LYS A 163 15.13 23.92 8.07
C LYS A 163 14.57 24.63 6.82
N ALA A 164 13.68 25.58 7.05
CA ALA A 164 13.30 26.57 6.05
C ALA A 164 14.38 27.65 6.00
N ILE A 165 15.13 27.73 4.91
CA ILE A 165 16.12 28.80 4.68
C ILE A 165 15.42 30.08 4.30
N ASP A 166 14.40 29.96 3.46
CA ASP A 166 13.42 30.96 3.07
C ASP A 166 12.10 30.27 2.76
N ASP A 167 11.08 30.98 2.29
CA ASP A 167 9.76 30.41 2.00
C ASP A 167 9.78 29.35 0.88
N HIS A 168 10.80 29.35 0.02
CA HIS A 168 10.91 28.44 -1.14
C HIS A 168 12.18 27.58 -1.13
N THR A 169 12.92 27.54 -0.04
CA THR A 169 14.14 26.73 0.09
C THR A 169 14.07 25.91 1.39
N LEU A 170 13.95 24.58 1.23
CA LEU A 170 13.96 23.61 2.34
C LEU A 170 15.30 22.88 2.35
N GLU A 171 16.00 22.95 3.48
CA GLU A 171 17.24 22.21 3.73
C GLU A 171 16.95 21.01 4.63
N VAL A 172 17.50 19.85 4.28
CA VAL A 172 17.39 18.60 5.06
C VAL A 172 18.78 18.00 5.25
N GLU A 173 19.12 17.67 6.48
CA GLU A 173 20.32 16.93 6.84
C GLU A 173 19.96 15.49 7.27
N LEU A 174 20.76 14.51 6.85
CA LEU A 174 20.61 13.10 7.19
C LEU A 174 21.75 12.66 8.11
N ASP A 175 21.51 11.68 8.98
CA ASP A 175 22.55 11.07 9.82
C ASP A 175 23.54 10.25 8.96
N ASN A 176 23.05 9.57 7.92
CA ASN A 176 23.84 8.78 6.97
C ASN A 176 23.41 9.08 5.53
N PRO A 177 24.23 8.79 4.51
CA PRO A 177 23.80 8.87 3.12
C PRO A 177 22.72 7.82 2.84
N VAL A 178 21.54 8.27 2.37
CA VAL A 178 20.38 7.42 2.07
C VAL A 178 20.03 7.56 0.59
N PRO A 179 20.37 6.57 -0.26
CA PRO A 179 20.16 6.66 -1.72
C PRO A 179 18.68 6.80 -2.13
N TYR A 180 17.78 6.30 -1.31
CA TYR A 180 16.33 6.33 -1.54
C TYR A 180 15.60 7.49 -0.83
N PHE A 181 16.30 8.40 -0.16
CA PHE A 181 15.68 9.45 0.67
C PHE A 181 14.60 10.25 -0.08
N VAL A 182 14.89 10.70 -1.31
CA VAL A 182 13.91 11.47 -2.10
C VAL A 182 12.64 10.65 -2.36
N SER A 183 12.74 9.33 -2.48
CA SER A 183 11.55 8.47 -2.65
C SER A 183 10.65 8.40 -1.42
N LEU A 184 11.17 8.69 -0.23
CA LEU A 184 10.37 8.79 0.99
C LEU A 184 9.43 10.01 0.97
N THR A 185 9.80 11.07 0.22
CA THR A 185 9.02 12.31 0.16
C THR A 185 7.65 12.18 -0.54
N VAL A 186 7.35 11.01 -1.11
CA VAL A 186 6.03 10.70 -1.69
C VAL A 186 5.03 10.17 -0.65
N TYR A 187 5.48 9.91 0.58
CA TYR A 187 4.59 9.43 1.64
C TYR A 187 3.83 10.58 2.29
N PRO A 188 2.54 10.38 2.61
CA PRO A 188 1.71 11.40 3.25
C PRO A 188 2.32 11.98 4.53
N THR A 189 3.02 11.17 5.33
CA THR A 189 3.70 11.62 6.56
C THR A 189 4.72 12.74 6.32
N LEU A 190 5.28 12.83 5.08
CA LEU A 190 6.23 13.87 4.68
C LEU A 190 5.58 15.01 3.89
N TYR A 191 4.25 15.01 3.71
CA TYR A 191 3.55 16.11 3.05
C TYR A 191 3.52 17.37 3.91
N PRO A 192 3.41 18.55 3.31
CA PRO A 192 3.33 19.81 4.07
C PRO A 192 2.01 19.89 4.85
N LEU A 193 2.02 20.61 5.96
CA LEU A 193 0.84 20.97 6.75
C LEU A 193 0.85 22.46 7.06
N ASN A 194 -0.27 23.15 6.86
CA ASN A 194 -0.43 24.54 7.26
C ASN A 194 -0.63 24.62 8.78
N GLU A 195 0.40 25.07 9.50
CA GLU A 195 0.43 25.12 10.97
C GLU A 195 -0.77 25.86 11.56
N LYS A 196 -1.08 27.03 11.00
CA LYS A 196 -2.20 27.86 11.46
C LYS A 196 -3.52 27.09 11.37
N PHE A 197 -3.78 26.50 10.21
CA PHE A 197 -5.02 25.76 9.97
C PHE A 197 -5.11 24.52 10.88
N VAL A 198 -4.04 23.72 10.99
CA VAL A 198 -4.01 22.54 11.88
C VAL A 198 -4.29 22.93 13.33
N THR A 199 -3.68 24.03 13.80
CA THR A 199 -3.87 24.53 15.16
C THR A 199 -5.30 25.02 15.39
N GLU A 200 -5.89 25.74 14.42
CA GLU A 200 -7.28 26.21 14.49
C GLU A 200 -8.29 25.06 14.50
N GLN A 201 -8.05 23.99 13.73
CA GLN A 201 -8.93 22.81 13.71
C GLN A 201 -8.77 21.93 14.97
N GLY A 202 -7.58 21.89 15.56
CA GLY A 202 -7.28 21.09 16.74
C GLY A 202 -7.65 19.61 16.54
N ALA A 203 -8.42 19.04 17.45
CA ALA A 203 -8.83 17.63 17.40
C ALA A 203 -9.75 17.26 16.21
N LYS A 204 -10.28 18.24 15.49
CA LYS A 204 -11.14 18.00 14.31
C LYS A 204 -10.32 17.89 13.01
N PHE A 205 -9.04 18.24 13.04
CA PHE A 205 -8.19 18.20 11.85
C PHE A 205 -8.22 16.83 11.19
N GLY A 206 -8.51 16.81 9.89
CA GLY A 206 -8.51 15.58 9.08
C GLY A 206 -9.70 14.64 9.27
N LEU A 207 -10.76 15.06 10.02
CA LEU A 207 -11.94 14.21 10.25
C LEU A 207 -13.12 14.51 9.31
N GLU A 208 -13.09 15.66 8.64
CA GLU A 208 -14.12 16.11 7.70
C GLU A 208 -13.46 16.77 6.47
N SER A 209 -14.20 16.85 5.37
CA SER A 209 -13.70 17.47 4.14
C SER A 209 -13.32 18.95 4.31
N ASN A 210 -14.02 19.67 5.18
CA ASN A 210 -13.78 21.08 5.47
C ASN A 210 -12.83 21.32 6.65
N THR A 211 -12.36 20.27 7.32
CA THR A 211 -11.32 20.35 8.36
C THR A 211 -9.93 19.97 7.85
N THR A 212 -9.73 20.00 6.54
CA THR A 212 -8.48 19.70 5.85
C THR A 212 -8.21 20.74 4.78
N LEU A 213 -6.95 21.16 4.60
CA LEU A 213 -6.50 21.91 3.43
C LEU A 213 -5.83 20.99 2.43
N TYR A 214 -6.02 21.29 1.16
CA TYR A 214 -5.54 20.51 0.04
C TYR A 214 -4.57 21.33 -0.81
N ASN A 215 -3.50 20.72 -1.29
CA ASN A 215 -2.54 21.33 -2.21
C ASN A 215 -2.26 20.46 -3.44
N GLY A 216 -3.02 19.38 -3.59
CA GLY A 216 -2.91 18.42 -4.71
C GLY A 216 -3.88 18.70 -5.85
N PRO A 217 -3.93 17.79 -6.86
CA PRO A 217 -4.74 17.95 -8.07
C PRO A 217 -6.25 17.96 -7.82
N PHE A 218 -6.71 17.37 -6.71
CA PHE A 218 -8.12 17.32 -6.32
C PHE A 218 -8.32 17.83 -4.89
N VAL A 219 -9.57 18.10 -4.52
CA VAL A 219 -10.03 18.35 -3.16
C VAL A 219 -11.08 17.32 -2.79
N LEU A 220 -11.11 16.87 -1.54
CA LEU A 220 -12.22 16.07 -1.01
C LEU A 220 -13.41 17.00 -0.80
N ASN A 221 -14.41 16.90 -1.68
CA ASN A 221 -15.56 17.83 -1.72
C ASN A 221 -16.72 17.37 -0.86
N GLU A 222 -17.12 16.11 -0.99
CA GLU A 222 -18.15 15.48 -0.16
C GLU A 222 -17.56 14.27 0.53
N TRP A 223 -17.93 14.08 1.80
CA TRP A 223 -17.57 12.93 2.58
C TRP A 223 -18.76 12.50 3.43
N LYS A 224 -19.48 11.48 2.95
CA LYS A 224 -20.60 10.85 3.64
C LYS A 224 -20.08 9.58 4.28
N HIS A 225 -19.75 9.66 5.56
CA HIS A 225 -19.12 8.56 6.30
C HIS A 225 -19.86 7.23 6.10
N GLU A 226 -19.09 6.15 5.94
CA GLU A 226 -19.55 4.77 5.69
C GLU A 226 -20.40 4.58 4.41
N GLN A 227 -20.54 5.60 3.56
CA GLN A 227 -21.38 5.53 2.36
C GLN A 227 -20.61 5.87 1.07
N SER A 228 -20.08 7.09 1.00
CA SER A 228 -19.46 7.60 -0.23
C SER A 228 -18.62 8.84 0.02
N PHE A 229 -17.68 9.10 -0.89
CA PHE A 229 -16.97 10.37 -0.92
C PHE A 229 -16.68 10.79 -2.37
N GLN A 230 -16.41 12.07 -2.57
CA GLN A 230 -16.20 12.66 -3.88
C GLN A 230 -14.96 13.54 -3.88
N LEU A 231 -14.12 13.34 -4.90
CA LEU A 231 -13.03 14.28 -5.20
C LEU A 231 -13.45 15.19 -6.35
N LYS A 232 -13.16 16.49 -6.24
CA LYS A 232 -13.30 17.46 -7.33
C LYS A 232 -11.95 18.05 -7.69
N LYS A 233 -11.80 18.40 -8.95
CA LYS A 233 -10.63 19.09 -9.47
C LYS A 233 -10.33 20.34 -8.65
N ASN A 234 -9.08 20.48 -8.21
CA ASN A 234 -8.64 21.62 -7.41
C ASN A 234 -8.29 22.82 -8.30
N PRO A 235 -9.04 23.93 -8.24
CA PRO A 235 -8.79 25.10 -9.08
C PRO A 235 -7.50 25.84 -8.73
N THR A 236 -6.99 25.69 -7.49
CA THR A 236 -5.77 26.35 -7.01
C THR A 236 -4.50 25.53 -7.24
N TYR A 237 -4.62 24.30 -7.72
CA TYR A 237 -3.48 23.43 -7.98
C TYR A 237 -2.60 24.00 -9.08
N TRP A 238 -1.28 24.10 -8.85
CA TRP A 238 -0.32 24.73 -9.75
C TRP A 238 -0.33 24.17 -11.17
N GLU A 239 -0.61 22.87 -11.35
CA GLU A 239 -0.71 22.19 -12.65
C GLU A 239 -2.15 21.84 -13.04
N ASN A 240 -3.12 22.60 -12.55
CA ASN A 240 -4.56 22.39 -12.77
C ASN A 240 -4.94 22.17 -14.24
N LYS A 241 -4.27 22.85 -15.18
CA LYS A 241 -4.56 22.75 -16.63
C LYS A 241 -4.32 21.34 -17.19
N GLU A 242 -3.42 20.57 -16.58
CA GLU A 242 -3.10 19.20 -17.00
C GLU A 242 -4.09 18.16 -16.44
N VAL A 243 -4.81 18.49 -15.37
CA VAL A 243 -5.83 17.62 -14.80
C VAL A 243 -7.08 17.64 -15.68
N LYS A 244 -7.44 16.49 -16.27
CA LYS A 244 -8.59 16.37 -17.18
C LYS A 244 -9.86 15.97 -16.48
N LEU A 245 -9.78 15.09 -15.46
CA LEU A 245 -10.92 14.72 -14.65
C LEU A 245 -11.48 15.93 -13.89
N GLU A 246 -12.79 16.08 -13.94
CA GLU A 246 -13.50 17.10 -13.16
C GLU A 246 -13.96 16.53 -11.79
N GLU A 247 -14.26 15.23 -11.75
CA GLU A 247 -14.87 14.59 -10.60
C GLU A 247 -14.50 13.11 -10.51
N ILE A 248 -14.32 12.60 -9.31
CA ILE A 248 -14.15 11.17 -9.02
C ILE A 248 -15.09 10.82 -7.87
N ASN A 249 -16.02 9.90 -8.14
CA ASN A 249 -16.99 9.42 -7.16
C ASN A 249 -16.57 8.07 -6.62
N PHE A 250 -16.63 7.90 -5.30
CA PHE A 250 -16.37 6.65 -4.63
C PHE A 250 -17.58 6.23 -3.80
N ASN A 251 -18.07 5.01 -4.06
CA ASN A 251 -19.05 4.36 -3.19
C ASN A 251 -18.34 3.32 -2.31
N ILE A 252 -18.70 3.23 -1.04
CA ILE A 252 -18.19 2.20 -0.14
C ILE A 252 -18.99 0.93 -0.37
N VAL A 253 -18.36 -0.08 -1.00
CA VAL A 253 -18.98 -1.36 -1.34
C VAL A 253 -18.10 -2.49 -0.81
N LYS A 254 -18.51 -3.09 0.30
CA LYS A 254 -17.74 -4.15 0.98
C LYS A 254 -17.84 -5.51 0.28
N ASP A 255 -18.99 -5.77 -0.36
CA ASP A 255 -19.26 -7.03 -1.07
C ASP A 255 -18.77 -6.98 -2.52
N ARG A 256 -17.90 -7.92 -2.89
CA ARG A 256 -17.28 -7.97 -4.21
C ARG A 256 -18.26 -8.33 -5.32
N SER A 257 -19.23 -9.19 -5.05
CA SER A 257 -20.24 -9.56 -6.04
C SER A 257 -21.11 -8.36 -6.39
N THR A 258 -21.48 -7.54 -5.39
CA THR A 258 -22.18 -6.27 -5.58
C THR A 258 -21.33 -5.30 -6.43
N ALA A 259 -20.03 -5.17 -6.15
CA ALA A 259 -19.15 -4.31 -6.95
C ALA A 259 -19.05 -4.79 -8.41
N ILE A 260 -18.99 -6.10 -8.66
CA ILE A 260 -18.98 -6.66 -10.01
C ILE A 260 -20.30 -6.35 -10.74
N ASN A 261 -21.45 -6.48 -10.08
CA ASN A 261 -22.76 -6.11 -10.66
C ASN A 261 -22.82 -4.61 -11.02
N LEU A 262 -22.27 -3.73 -10.18
CA LEU A 262 -22.16 -2.30 -10.49
C LEU A 262 -21.28 -2.05 -11.73
N TYR A 263 -20.22 -2.83 -11.91
CA TYR A 263 -19.42 -2.76 -13.13
C TYR A 263 -20.20 -3.24 -14.36
N GLU A 264 -20.86 -4.39 -14.30
CA GLU A 264 -21.67 -4.91 -15.41
C GLU A 264 -22.76 -3.92 -15.85
N THR A 265 -23.41 -3.26 -14.89
CA THR A 265 -24.45 -2.23 -15.15
C THR A 265 -23.89 -0.86 -15.54
N LYS A 266 -22.56 -0.72 -15.66
CA LYS A 266 -21.85 0.53 -15.97
C LYS A 266 -22.02 1.64 -14.93
N ALA A 267 -22.33 1.29 -13.70
CA ALA A 267 -22.39 2.23 -12.57
C ALA A 267 -21.01 2.60 -12.04
N ILE A 268 -20.01 1.73 -12.26
CA ILE A 268 -18.60 2.00 -11.95
C ILE A 268 -17.69 1.61 -13.11
N ASP A 269 -16.49 2.18 -13.12
CA ASP A 269 -15.56 2.11 -14.25
C ASP A 269 -14.39 1.13 -14.04
N ARG A 270 -14.18 0.68 -12.80
CA ARG A 270 -13.15 -0.30 -12.45
C ARG A 270 -13.61 -1.16 -11.26
N VAL A 271 -13.29 -2.47 -11.29
CA VAL A 271 -13.58 -3.39 -10.19
C VAL A 271 -12.50 -4.45 -10.05
N VAL A 272 -12.10 -4.76 -8.81
CA VAL A 272 -11.18 -5.85 -8.49
C VAL A 272 -11.97 -7.16 -8.43
N LEU A 273 -11.43 -8.21 -9.07
CA LEU A 273 -12.01 -9.54 -9.10
C LEU A 273 -11.48 -10.40 -7.94
N THR A 274 -12.32 -11.26 -7.39
CA THR A 274 -11.89 -12.39 -6.57
C THR A 274 -11.63 -13.61 -7.43
N SER A 275 -10.88 -14.59 -6.93
CA SER A 275 -10.45 -15.80 -7.66
C SER A 275 -11.59 -16.53 -8.39
N GLU A 276 -12.79 -16.55 -7.80
CA GLU A 276 -13.98 -17.21 -8.36
C GLU A 276 -14.53 -16.54 -9.63
N PHE A 277 -14.27 -15.22 -9.79
CA PHE A 277 -14.75 -14.46 -10.96
C PHE A 277 -13.71 -14.36 -12.08
N VAL A 278 -12.43 -14.65 -11.80
CA VAL A 278 -11.37 -14.48 -12.80
C VAL A 278 -11.63 -15.31 -14.05
N ASP A 279 -12.00 -16.58 -13.90
CA ASP A 279 -12.26 -17.47 -15.06
C ASP A 279 -13.41 -16.99 -15.94
N LYS A 280 -14.42 -16.33 -15.35
CA LYS A 280 -15.55 -15.74 -16.09
C LYS A 280 -15.09 -14.60 -17.01
N TYR A 281 -14.13 -13.78 -16.52
CA TYR A 281 -13.77 -12.53 -17.20
C TYR A 281 -12.39 -12.53 -17.86
N LYS A 282 -11.57 -13.57 -17.73
CA LYS A 282 -10.19 -13.59 -18.28
C LYS A 282 -10.08 -13.37 -19.79
N SER A 283 -11.18 -13.58 -20.53
CA SER A 283 -11.27 -13.31 -21.99
C SER A 283 -11.93 -11.96 -22.31
N ASP A 284 -12.34 -11.19 -21.29
CA ASP A 284 -12.93 -9.87 -21.49
C ASP A 284 -11.86 -8.85 -21.89
N ALA A 285 -12.20 -7.93 -22.81
CA ALA A 285 -11.28 -6.88 -23.28
C ALA A 285 -10.84 -5.92 -22.14
N ASP A 286 -11.67 -5.77 -21.12
CA ASP A 286 -11.42 -4.93 -19.95
C ASP A 286 -10.60 -5.65 -18.86
N PHE A 287 -10.34 -6.97 -19.00
CA PHE A 287 -9.60 -7.77 -18.03
C PHE A 287 -8.12 -7.41 -18.01
N LYS A 288 -7.58 -7.19 -16.81
CA LYS A 288 -6.18 -6.89 -16.58
C LYS A 288 -5.68 -7.57 -15.31
N THR A 289 -4.37 -7.81 -15.25
CA THR A 289 -3.67 -8.25 -14.04
C THR A 289 -2.48 -7.34 -13.78
N ILE A 290 -2.15 -7.14 -12.51
CA ILE A 290 -0.94 -6.43 -12.07
C ILE A 290 -0.26 -7.24 -10.97
N LYS A 291 1.08 -7.18 -10.93
CA LYS A 291 1.88 -7.76 -9.85
C LYS A 291 2.27 -6.69 -8.86
N ARG A 292 2.13 -7.00 -7.58
CA ARG A 292 2.54 -6.14 -6.48
C ARG A 292 3.98 -6.46 -6.08
N PRO A 293 4.83 -5.49 -5.77
CA PRO A 293 6.18 -5.73 -5.26
C PRO A 293 6.16 -6.07 -3.76
N SER A 294 5.29 -6.97 -3.38
CA SER A 294 5.13 -7.48 -2.02
C SER A 294 5.42 -8.96 -1.98
N THR A 295 5.69 -9.49 -0.81
CA THR A 295 5.92 -10.92 -0.61
C THR A 295 5.05 -11.44 0.52
N GLN A 296 4.34 -12.53 0.24
CA GLN A 296 3.70 -13.33 1.26
C GLN A 296 4.64 -14.45 1.68
N PHE A 297 4.79 -14.69 2.98
CA PHE A 297 5.76 -15.61 3.53
C PHE A 297 5.30 -16.19 4.87
N ILE A 298 5.96 -17.24 5.32
CA ILE A 298 5.75 -17.82 6.64
C ILE A 298 6.89 -17.36 7.55
N ARG A 299 6.54 -16.76 8.67
CA ARG A 299 7.45 -16.47 9.80
C ARG A 299 7.69 -17.77 10.56
N LEU A 300 8.94 -18.09 10.84
CA LEU A 300 9.36 -19.28 11.59
C LEU A 300 10.00 -18.79 12.91
N ASN A 301 9.23 -18.80 14.01
CA ASN A 301 9.67 -18.22 15.28
C ASN A 301 10.77 -19.07 15.93
N GLU A 302 11.99 -18.59 15.94
CA GLU A 302 13.16 -19.31 16.48
C GLU A 302 13.12 -19.51 18.00
N LYS A 303 12.22 -18.82 18.75
CA LYS A 303 11.96 -19.12 20.16
C LYS A 303 11.11 -20.39 20.37
N ASN A 304 10.44 -20.88 19.34
CA ASN A 304 9.71 -22.14 19.44
C ASN A 304 10.74 -23.30 19.53
N LYS A 305 10.53 -24.23 20.46
CA LYS A 305 11.47 -25.33 20.74
C LYS A 305 11.81 -26.21 19.52
N PHE A 306 10.90 -26.36 18.56
CA PHE A 306 11.13 -27.12 17.33
C PHE A 306 11.77 -26.24 16.24
N LEU A 307 11.29 -24.99 16.12
CA LEU A 307 11.75 -24.04 15.11
C LEU A 307 13.09 -23.35 15.49
N ALA A 308 13.60 -23.52 16.70
CA ALA A 308 15.00 -23.23 17.03
C ALA A 308 15.98 -24.03 16.17
N ASN A 309 15.57 -25.25 15.75
CA ASN A 309 16.39 -26.12 14.92
C ASN A 309 16.34 -25.69 13.44
N LYS A 310 17.49 -25.32 12.87
CA LYS A 310 17.61 -24.87 11.47
C LYS A 310 17.17 -25.93 10.44
N ASN A 311 17.41 -27.24 10.71
CA ASN A 311 17.03 -28.31 9.81
C ASN A 311 15.51 -28.44 9.73
N ILE A 312 14.79 -28.28 10.85
CA ILE A 312 13.31 -28.23 10.86
C ILE A 312 12.80 -27.04 10.03
N ARG A 313 13.37 -25.86 10.19
CA ARG A 313 12.97 -24.67 9.41
C ARG A 313 13.22 -24.85 7.91
N LYS A 314 14.40 -25.40 7.52
CA LYS A 314 14.72 -25.71 6.13
C LYS A 314 13.74 -26.71 5.53
N ALA A 315 13.41 -27.77 6.25
CA ALA A 315 12.44 -28.76 5.81
C ALA A 315 11.07 -28.11 5.50
N ILE A 316 10.57 -27.28 6.40
CA ILE A 316 9.30 -26.55 6.21
C ILE A 316 9.39 -25.63 4.97
N ALA A 317 10.47 -24.84 4.84
CA ALA A 317 10.65 -23.91 3.73
C ALA A 317 10.71 -24.60 2.35
N MET A 318 11.08 -25.87 2.27
CA MET A 318 11.26 -26.64 1.02
C MET A 318 10.09 -27.57 0.69
N SER A 319 9.12 -27.76 1.61
CA SER A 319 8.15 -28.87 1.56
C SER A 319 6.79 -28.55 0.93
N PHE A 320 6.62 -27.44 0.22
CA PHE A 320 5.36 -27.08 -0.43
C PHE A 320 5.57 -26.47 -1.83
N GLU A 321 4.60 -26.69 -2.71
CA GLU A 321 4.59 -26.20 -4.09
C GLU A 321 4.00 -24.80 -4.17
N ARG A 322 4.85 -23.79 -4.41
CA ARG A 322 4.50 -22.36 -4.42
C ARG A 322 3.62 -21.96 -5.60
N GLU A 323 3.91 -22.52 -6.77
CA GLU A 323 3.21 -22.16 -8.01
C GLU A 323 1.71 -22.45 -7.95
N ASN A 324 1.31 -23.52 -7.25
CA ASN A 324 -0.11 -23.88 -7.12
C ASN A 324 -0.91 -22.85 -6.34
N ILE A 325 -0.28 -22.11 -5.41
CA ILE A 325 -0.97 -21.04 -4.66
C ILE A 325 -1.39 -19.93 -5.61
N GLY A 326 -0.47 -19.43 -6.44
CA GLY A 326 -0.79 -18.37 -7.40
C GLY A 326 -1.73 -18.83 -8.51
N LYS A 327 -1.42 -19.97 -9.15
CA LYS A 327 -2.12 -20.41 -10.36
C LYS A 327 -3.45 -21.10 -10.12
N VAL A 328 -3.61 -21.80 -8.98
CA VAL A 328 -4.80 -22.63 -8.72
C VAL A 328 -5.67 -22.03 -7.63
N ILE A 329 -5.09 -21.58 -6.51
CA ILE A 329 -5.87 -21.10 -5.36
C ILE A 329 -6.32 -19.66 -5.57
N LEU A 330 -5.40 -18.77 -5.97
CA LEU A 330 -5.67 -17.34 -6.13
C LEU A 330 -6.12 -16.97 -7.54
N ASN A 331 -5.49 -17.53 -8.57
CA ASN A 331 -5.83 -17.31 -9.99
C ASN A 331 -5.93 -15.82 -10.40
N ASP A 332 -5.23 -14.92 -9.69
CA ASP A 332 -5.36 -13.46 -9.80
C ASP A 332 -4.10 -12.78 -10.36
N GLY A 333 -3.17 -13.56 -10.91
CA GLY A 333 -1.86 -13.10 -11.38
C GLY A 333 -0.76 -13.23 -10.32
N SER A 334 -1.06 -13.77 -9.13
CA SER A 334 -0.07 -14.13 -8.12
C SER A 334 0.88 -15.21 -8.64
N GLU A 335 2.14 -15.19 -8.20
CA GLU A 335 3.17 -16.15 -8.62
C GLU A 335 3.96 -16.67 -7.41
N GLY A 336 4.35 -17.96 -7.45
CA GLY A 336 5.27 -18.53 -6.48
C GLY A 336 6.59 -17.75 -6.45
N ILE A 337 7.12 -17.46 -5.24
CA ILE A 337 8.38 -16.74 -5.07
C ILE A 337 9.41 -17.57 -4.32
N TYR A 338 10.66 -17.51 -4.77
CA TYR A 338 11.78 -18.32 -4.28
C TYR A 338 12.87 -17.48 -3.63
N GLY A 339 12.56 -16.24 -3.31
CA GLY A 339 13.36 -15.27 -2.58
C GLY A 339 12.45 -14.40 -1.75
N PHE A 340 12.98 -13.54 -0.91
CA PHE A 340 12.18 -12.66 -0.06
C PHE A 340 11.90 -11.31 -0.72
N VAL A 341 12.90 -10.73 -1.38
CA VAL A 341 12.73 -9.49 -2.14
C VAL A 341 11.99 -9.83 -3.45
N PRO A 342 10.83 -9.23 -3.72
CA PRO A 342 10.00 -9.56 -4.88
C PRO A 342 10.57 -9.02 -6.19
N LYS A 343 10.13 -9.59 -7.31
CA LYS A 343 10.42 -9.07 -8.65
C LYS A 343 9.74 -7.72 -8.87
N GLY A 344 10.43 -6.82 -9.56
CA GLY A 344 9.92 -5.49 -9.91
C GLY A 344 10.07 -4.45 -8.79
N LEU A 345 10.76 -4.80 -7.68
CA LEU A 345 11.05 -3.86 -6.60
C LEU A 345 12.15 -2.86 -6.99
N ALA A 346 13.33 -3.35 -7.33
CA ALA A 346 14.48 -2.50 -7.59
C ALA A 346 15.39 -3.09 -8.68
N LYS A 347 16.12 -2.22 -9.36
CA LYS A 347 17.14 -2.61 -10.33
C LYS A 347 18.53 -2.22 -9.83
N GLY A 348 19.46 -3.12 -10.00
CA GLY A 348 20.87 -2.90 -9.67
C GLY A 348 21.58 -1.93 -10.63
N PRO A 349 22.85 -1.60 -10.33
CA PRO A 349 23.66 -0.71 -11.18
C PRO A 349 23.80 -1.20 -12.62
N ASN A 350 23.72 -2.51 -12.84
CA ASN A 350 23.74 -3.17 -14.15
C ASN A 350 22.38 -3.17 -14.87
N GLY A 351 21.33 -2.56 -14.28
CA GLY A 351 19.96 -2.50 -14.81
C GLY A 351 19.13 -3.78 -14.62
N LYS A 352 19.70 -4.85 -14.03
CA LYS A 352 18.96 -6.09 -13.75
C LYS A 352 18.10 -5.93 -12.49
N ASP A 353 16.93 -6.55 -12.51
CA ASP A 353 16.06 -6.67 -11.34
C ASP A 353 16.73 -7.50 -10.23
N PHE A 354 16.54 -7.10 -8.96
CA PHE A 354 17.14 -7.77 -7.80
C PHE A 354 16.81 -9.27 -7.75
N ARG A 355 15.54 -9.62 -7.97
CA ARG A 355 15.13 -11.03 -7.96
C ARG A 355 15.71 -11.81 -9.14
N GLU A 356 15.82 -11.18 -10.31
CA GLU A 356 16.44 -11.81 -11.48
C GLU A 356 17.94 -12.06 -11.29
N GLU A 357 18.63 -11.14 -10.61
CA GLU A 357 20.06 -11.27 -10.34
C GLU A 357 20.35 -12.31 -9.24
N ASN A 358 19.60 -12.27 -8.14
CA ASN A 358 19.79 -13.21 -7.04
C ASN A 358 19.18 -14.61 -7.30
N GLY A 359 18.32 -14.72 -8.31
CA GLY A 359 17.74 -15.99 -8.77
C GLY A 359 16.82 -16.68 -7.75
N LYS A 360 16.67 -17.99 -7.87
CA LYS A 360 15.89 -18.82 -6.94
C LYS A 360 16.78 -19.28 -5.79
N LEU A 361 16.57 -18.78 -4.59
CA LEU A 361 17.36 -19.09 -3.40
C LEU A 361 16.81 -20.29 -2.63
N ILE A 362 15.50 -20.54 -2.70
CA ILE A 362 14.86 -21.72 -2.12
C ILE A 362 14.55 -22.70 -3.24
N LYS A 363 14.84 -23.97 -3.01
CA LYS A 363 14.45 -25.06 -3.89
C LYS A 363 13.23 -25.79 -3.32
N GLU A 364 12.30 -26.13 -4.19
CA GLU A 364 11.25 -27.10 -3.87
C GLU A 364 11.81 -28.50 -4.15
N ASP A 365 12.30 -29.15 -3.13
CA ASP A 365 12.85 -30.51 -3.20
C ASP A 365 12.36 -31.32 -2.01
N MET A 366 11.31 -32.10 -2.24
CA MET A 366 10.66 -32.88 -1.18
C MET A 366 11.57 -33.94 -0.58
N LYS A 367 12.50 -34.52 -1.38
CA LYS A 367 13.46 -35.49 -0.88
C LYS A 367 14.50 -34.83 0.02
N GLU A 368 14.99 -33.66 -0.37
CA GLU A 368 15.95 -32.92 0.43
C GLU A 368 15.26 -32.36 1.70
N ALA A 369 14.02 -31.86 1.58
CA ALA A 369 13.20 -31.46 2.73
C ALA A 369 13.07 -32.60 3.77
N GLN A 370 12.77 -33.81 3.33
CA GLN A 370 12.68 -34.99 4.21
C GLN A 370 14.01 -35.31 4.88
N LYS A 371 15.14 -35.16 4.20
CA LYS A 371 16.47 -35.36 4.84
C LYS A 371 16.71 -34.35 5.95
N TYR A 372 16.42 -33.07 5.71
CA TYR A 372 16.51 -32.03 6.77
C TYR A 372 15.53 -32.32 7.89
N TRP A 373 14.32 -32.76 7.58
CA TRP A 373 13.29 -33.13 8.55
C TRP A 373 13.74 -34.23 9.51
N GLU A 374 14.25 -35.35 8.96
CA GLU A 374 14.74 -36.47 9.76
C GLU A 374 15.98 -36.09 10.58
N ALA A 375 16.91 -35.30 9.99
CA ALA A 375 18.06 -34.79 10.72
C ALA A 375 17.63 -33.91 11.91
N GLY A 376 16.70 -32.98 11.70
CA GLY A 376 16.20 -32.09 12.75
C GLY A 376 15.46 -32.85 13.87
N LYS A 377 14.61 -33.83 13.53
CA LYS A 377 13.95 -34.69 14.53
C LYS A 377 14.98 -35.46 15.37
N LYS A 378 16.00 -36.03 14.72
CA LYS A 378 17.06 -36.74 15.41
C LYS A 378 17.86 -35.83 16.35
N GLU A 379 18.20 -34.61 15.91
CA GLU A 379 18.91 -33.62 16.74
C GLU A 379 18.08 -33.20 17.98
N LEU A 380 16.76 -33.12 17.81
CA LEU A 380 15.82 -32.78 18.88
C LEU A 380 15.43 -33.99 19.77
N GLY A 381 15.73 -35.22 19.35
CA GLY A 381 15.33 -36.43 20.05
C GLY A 381 13.82 -36.69 20.04
N VAL A 382 13.13 -36.36 18.94
CA VAL A 382 11.67 -36.47 18.80
C VAL A 382 11.25 -37.22 17.55
N ASP A 383 10.14 -37.96 17.61
CA ASP A 383 9.55 -38.64 16.47
C ASP A 383 8.42 -37.82 15.82
N LYS A 384 7.77 -36.97 16.61
CA LYS A 384 6.63 -36.16 16.20
C LYS A 384 6.85 -34.69 16.54
N VAL A 385 6.32 -33.82 15.69
CA VAL A 385 6.36 -32.37 15.85
C VAL A 385 4.96 -31.83 15.64
N GLU A 386 4.52 -30.97 16.56
CA GLU A 386 3.24 -30.28 16.48
C GLU A 386 3.52 -28.77 16.39
N LEU A 387 2.99 -28.12 15.34
CA LEU A 387 3.15 -26.69 15.09
C LEU A 387 1.80 -26.02 14.83
N GLU A 388 1.62 -24.81 15.34
CA GLU A 388 0.47 -23.96 15.04
C GLU A 388 0.85 -22.96 13.94
N LEU A 389 0.02 -22.84 12.91
CA LEU A 389 0.08 -21.81 11.89
C LEU A 389 -0.94 -20.71 12.21
N LEU A 390 -0.46 -19.59 12.74
CA LEU A 390 -1.24 -18.38 12.93
C LEU A 390 -1.54 -17.74 11.57
N ASN A 391 -2.80 -17.44 11.30
CA ASN A 391 -3.25 -16.97 10.00
C ASN A 391 -4.29 -15.85 10.13
N PHE A 392 -4.58 -15.16 9.03
CA PHE A 392 -5.69 -14.20 8.92
C PHE A 392 -7.04 -14.93 8.79
N ASP A 393 -8.12 -14.27 9.21
CA ASP A 393 -9.49 -14.78 9.13
C ASP A 393 -10.18 -14.50 7.78
N THR A 394 -9.41 -14.21 6.72
CA THR A 394 -9.92 -14.01 5.37
C THR A 394 -10.05 -15.33 4.61
N ASP A 395 -10.96 -15.41 3.63
CA ASP A 395 -11.21 -16.62 2.84
C ASP A 395 -9.96 -17.10 2.09
N ASP A 396 -9.22 -16.18 1.47
CA ASP A 396 -7.99 -16.54 0.74
C ASP A 396 -6.91 -17.05 1.70
N ALA A 397 -6.73 -16.40 2.86
CA ALA A 397 -5.78 -16.86 3.86
C ALA A 397 -6.16 -18.25 4.41
N LYS A 398 -7.46 -18.52 4.59
CA LYS A 398 -7.96 -19.83 5.00
C LYS A 398 -7.61 -20.91 3.96
N LYS A 399 -7.92 -20.68 2.67
CA LYS A 399 -7.59 -21.61 1.58
C LYS A 399 -6.08 -21.89 1.50
N ILE A 400 -5.26 -20.84 1.62
CA ILE A 400 -3.79 -20.95 1.60
C ILE A 400 -3.31 -21.72 2.85
N GLY A 401 -3.85 -21.43 4.03
CA GLY A 401 -3.49 -22.12 5.27
C GLY A 401 -3.77 -23.62 5.22
N GLU A 402 -4.94 -24.01 4.72
CA GLU A 402 -5.31 -25.43 4.55
C GLU A 402 -4.42 -26.12 3.49
N TYR A 403 -4.10 -25.43 2.39
CA TYR A 403 -3.18 -25.94 1.41
C TYR A 403 -1.79 -26.20 2.00
N LEU A 404 -1.22 -25.20 2.69
CA LEU A 404 0.09 -25.31 3.33
C LEU A 404 0.12 -26.42 4.37
N LYS A 405 -0.91 -26.50 5.24
CA LYS A 405 -1.07 -27.61 6.19
C LYS A 405 -1.03 -28.96 5.49
N GLY A 406 -1.83 -29.14 4.44
CA GLY A 406 -1.87 -30.40 3.67
C GLY A 406 -0.52 -30.77 3.05
N GLN A 407 0.20 -29.77 2.51
CA GLN A 407 1.54 -29.99 1.94
C GLN A 407 2.57 -30.38 3.03
N PHE A 408 2.56 -29.69 4.16
CA PHE A 408 3.47 -29.97 5.28
C PHE A 408 3.25 -31.38 5.85
N GLU A 409 2.02 -31.73 6.19
CA GLU A 409 1.70 -33.04 6.76
C GLU A 409 1.94 -34.19 5.79
N LYS A 410 1.69 -33.99 4.48
CA LYS A 410 1.99 -34.98 3.43
C LYS A 410 3.48 -35.21 3.25
N ASN A 411 4.29 -34.12 3.25
CA ASN A 411 5.69 -34.19 2.83
C ASN A 411 6.68 -34.37 3.99
N LEU A 412 6.26 -34.09 5.24
CA LEU A 412 7.08 -34.18 6.46
C LEU A 412 6.47 -35.16 7.45
N PRO A 413 6.83 -36.47 7.37
CA PRO A 413 6.22 -37.51 8.21
C PRO A 413 6.37 -37.25 9.70
N GLY A 414 5.25 -37.30 10.44
CA GLY A 414 5.21 -37.02 11.88
C GLY A 414 5.02 -35.56 12.23
N LEU A 415 4.83 -34.67 11.25
CA LEU A 415 4.37 -33.29 11.49
C LEU A 415 2.83 -33.26 11.57
N THR A 416 2.32 -32.56 12.56
CA THR A 416 0.90 -32.17 12.66
C THR A 416 0.82 -30.65 12.71
N VAL A 417 -0.01 -30.05 11.88
CA VAL A 417 -0.21 -28.59 11.82
C VAL A 417 -1.64 -28.25 12.21
N SER A 418 -1.80 -27.41 13.21
CA SER A 418 -3.08 -26.74 13.51
C SER A 418 -3.09 -25.34 12.91
N THR A 419 -4.25 -24.87 12.46
CA THR A 419 -4.43 -23.49 11.96
C THR A 419 -5.17 -22.65 13.00
N LYS A 420 -4.65 -21.45 13.30
CA LYS A 420 -5.25 -20.48 14.21
C LYS A 420 -5.62 -19.22 13.44
N MET A 421 -6.89 -19.09 13.11
CA MET A 421 -7.42 -17.93 12.39
C MET A 421 -7.65 -16.78 13.37
N GLN A 422 -7.19 -15.56 12.98
CA GLN A 422 -7.34 -14.36 13.82
C GLN A 422 -7.67 -13.13 12.98
N PRO A 423 -8.50 -12.20 13.49
CA PRO A 423 -8.64 -10.88 12.93
C PRO A 423 -7.29 -10.17 12.89
N PHE A 424 -7.09 -9.31 11.88
CA PHE A 424 -5.82 -8.67 11.58
C PHE A 424 -5.14 -8.05 12.81
N ALA A 425 -5.86 -7.22 13.57
CA ALA A 425 -5.31 -6.53 14.74
C ALA A 425 -4.87 -7.52 15.85
N GLN A 426 -5.64 -8.59 16.06
CA GLN A 426 -5.31 -9.61 17.05
C GLN A 426 -4.09 -10.43 16.62
N LYS A 427 -4.02 -10.79 15.34
CA LYS A 427 -2.85 -11.47 14.76
C LYS A 427 -1.56 -10.67 14.95
N LEU A 428 -1.59 -9.35 14.68
CA LEU A 428 -0.45 -8.47 14.88
C LEU A 428 0.01 -8.42 16.35
N LYS A 429 -0.94 -8.46 17.32
CA LYS A 429 -0.60 -8.52 18.75
C LYS A 429 0.11 -9.82 19.12
N LEU A 430 -0.37 -10.96 18.61
CA LEU A 430 0.27 -12.27 18.82
C LEU A 430 1.68 -12.31 18.20
N GLU A 431 1.87 -11.76 16.99
CA GLU A 431 3.20 -11.65 16.38
C GLU A 431 4.13 -10.74 17.19
N ALA A 432 3.62 -9.61 17.70
CA ALA A 432 4.41 -8.66 18.49
C ALA A 432 4.82 -9.24 19.86
N SER A 433 3.98 -10.07 20.49
CA SER A 433 4.30 -10.76 21.74
C SER A 433 5.15 -12.01 21.54
N GLY A 434 5.28 -12.52 20.31
CA GLY A 434 5.96 -13.78 20.01
C GLY A 434 5.14 -15.03 20.37
N ASP A 435 3.84 -14.89 20.60
CA ASP A 435 2.92 -15.97 20.95
C ASP A 435 2.40 -16.70 19.70
N TYR A 436 3.32 -17.33 18.98
CA TYR A 436 3.05 -18.15 17.80
C TYR A 436 4.26 -19.06 17.49
N ALA A 437 4.03 -20.16 16.79
CA ALA A 437 5.10 -20.99 16.22
C ALA A 437 5.41 -20.57 14.78
N MET A 438 4.45 -20.76 13.87
CA MET A 438 4.50 -20.28 12.50
C MET A 438 3.46 -19.18 12.32
N SER A 439 3.72 -18.17 11.47
CA SER A 439 2.72 -17.18 11.10
C SER A 439 2.76 -16.89 9.59
N TYR A 440 1.61 -17.03 8.92
CA TYR A 440 1.46 -16.56 7.54
C TYR A 440 1.39 -15.04 7.54
N ALA A 441 2.33 -14.39 6.87
CA ALA A 441 2.54 -12.94 6.91
C ALA A 441 2.78 -12.38 5.51
N GLY A 442 2.64 -11.06 5.38
CA GLY A 442 2.96 -10.32 4.17
C GLY A 442 3.82 -9.11 4.47
N TRP A 443 4.60 -8.67 3.48
CA TRP A 443 5.33 -7.41 3.52
C TRP A 443 5.21 -6.69 2.18
N SER A 444 4.91 -5.41 2.23
CA SER A 444 4.95 -4.48 1.10
C SER A 444 6.08 -3.48 1.36
N PRO A 445 6.78 -3.01 0.32
CA PRO A 445 7.90 -2.11 0.52
C PRO A 445 7.45 -0.74 1.02
N ASP A 446 8.19 -0.18 1.98
CA ASP A 446 8.04 1.22 2.37
C ASP A 446 8.72 2.15 1.36
N TYR A 447 9.73 1.65 0.63
CA TYR A 447 10.44 2.34 -0.44
C TYR A 447 11.03 1.33 -1.42
N MET A 448 11.30 1.77 -2.67
CA MET A 448 11.72 0.90 -3.77
C MET A 448 13.20 0.55 -3.69
N ASP A 449 13.59 -0.08 -2.58
CA ASP A 449 14.93 -0.61 -2.33
C ASP A 449 14.85 -1.93 -1.57
N PRO A 450 15.75 -2.92 -1.85
CA PRO A 450 15.79 -4.20 -1.12
C PRO A 450 15.96 -4.04 0.39
N MET A 451 16.53 -2.93 0.85
CA MET A 451 16.69 -2.61 2.27
C MET A 451 15.33 -2.64 3.00
N SER A 452 14.25 -2.16 2.37
CA SER A 452 12.88 -2.19 2.94
C SER A 452 12.41 -3.60 3.34
N PHE A 453 12.97 -4.64 2.74
CA PHE A 453 12.71 -6.05 3.08
C PHE A 453 13.74 -6.61 4.06
N LEU A 454 14.99 -6.25 3.90
CA LEU A 454 16.09 -6.95 4.56
C LEU A 454 16.41 -6.35 5.94
N GLU A 455 16.33 -5.03 6.13
CA GLU A 455 16.69 -4.42 7.41
C GLU A 455 15.82 -4.88 8.59
N MET A 456 14.59 -5.31 8.30
CA MET A 456 13.65 -5.77 9.32
C MET A 456 14.12 -7.04 10.08
N TYR A 457 15.09 -7.79 9.54
CA TYR A 457 15.61 -9.00 10.16
C TYR A 457 16.94 -8.81 10.90
N THR A 458 17.44 -7.58 11.05
CA THR A 458 18.60 -7.32 11.91
C THR A 458 18.29 -7.65 13.36
N THR A 459 19.32 -8.07 14.10
CA THR A 459 19.21 -8.41 15.52
C THR A 459 18.65 -7.24 16.33
N GLY A 460 17.59 -7.48 17.08
CA GLY A 460 16.93 -6.47 17.91
C GLY A 460 16.00 -5.49 17.17
N ASN A 461 15.85 -5.59 15.84
CA ASN A 461 14.90 -4.78 15.11
C ASN A 461 13.46 -5.09 15.55
N ALA A 462 12.63 -4.07 15.76
CA ALA A 462 11.25 -4.21 16.21
C ALA A 462 10.36 -4.99 15.23
N GLN A 463 10.71 -5.06 13.94
CA GLN A 463 10.02 -5.85 12.92
C GLN A 463 10.53 -7.29 12.82
N ASN A 464 11.64 -7.63 13.49
CA ASN A 464 12.17 -8.99 13.56
C ASN A 464 11.31 -9.87 14.49
N LYS A 465 10.14 -10.25 14.00
CA LYS A 465 9.18 -11.04 14.78
C LYS A 465 9.56 -12.53 14.90
N VAL A 466 10.57 -12.99 14.14
CA VAL A 466 11.03 -14.39 14.15
C VAL A 466 12.15 -14.64 15.15
N ASN A 467 12.69 -13.58 15.78
CA ASN A 467 13.83 -13.61 16.71
C ASN A 467 15.12 -14.12 16.06
N TYR A 468 15.28 -13.93 14.76
CA TYR A 468 16.51 -14.23 14.04
C TYR A 468 17.66 -13.37 14.55
N ALA A 469 18.81 -13.97 14.77
CA ALA A 469 20.04 -13.27 15.22
C ALA A 469 21.25 -13.86 14.51
N ASN A 470 21.91 -13.06 13.67
CA ASN A 470 23.09 -13.49 12.93
C ASN A 470 24.01 -12.29 12.69
N ALA A 471 25.17 -12.28 13.34
CA ALA A 471 26.12 -11.18 13.25
C ALA A 471 26.62 -10.91 11.81
N ALA A 472 26.82 -11.97 11.01
CA ALA A 472 27.24 -11.81 9.62
C ALA A 472 26.15 -11.15 8.77
N TYR A 473 24.87 -11.44 9.05
CA TYR A 473 23.74 -10.75 8.43
C TYR A 473 23.70 -9.27 8.84
N ASP A 474 23.83 -8.99 10.14
CA ASP A 474 23.82 -7.63 10.67
C ASP A 474 24.95 -6.78 10.06
N ASP A 475 26.14 -7.36 9.90
CA ASP A 475 27.29 -6.69 9.25
C ASP A 475 27.00 -6.39 7.76
N LEU A 476 26.34 -7.29 7.03
CA LEU A 476 25.93 -7.05 5.62
C LEU A 476 24.93 -5.89 5.53
N ILE A 477 23.93 -5.85 6.39
CA ILE A 477 22.94 -4.77 6.42
C ILE A 477 23.58 -3.44 6.84
N LYS A 478 24.44 -3.46 7.88
CA LYS A 478 25.20 -2.28 8.30
C LYS A 478 26.07 -1.75 7.16
N LYS A 479 26.79 -2.64 6.46
CA LYS A 479 27.56 -2.26 5.28
C LYS A 479 26.66 -1.62 4.22
N ALA A 480 25.53 -2.23 3.88
CA ALA A 480 24.62 -1.68 2.88
C ALA A 480 24.02 -0.32 3.27
N LYS A 481 23.89 -0.01 4.58
CA LYS A 481 23.43 1.31 5.06
C LYS A 481 24.48 2.41 4.91
N THR A 482 25.76 2.08 5.02
CA THR A 482 26.85 3.08 5.07
C THR A 482 27.71 3.13 3.82
N GLU A 483 27.55 2.17 2.91
CA GLU A 483 28.35 2.05 1.69
C GLU A 483 27.95 3.10 0.65
N VAL A 484 28.92 3.85 0.15
CA VAL A 484 28.74 4.88 -0.87
C VAL A 484 28.86 4.29 -2.27
N ASP A 485 29.69 3.26 -2.45
CA ASP A 485 29.78 2.54 -3.72
C ASP A 485 28.52 1.73 -3.97
N VAL A 486 27.82 2.08 -5.04
CA VAL A 486 26.49 1.53 -5.37
C VAL A 486 26.55 0.03 -5.64
N GLN A 487 27.63 -0.48 -6.29
CA GLN A 487 27.79 -1.90 -6.57
C GLN A 487 28.12 -2.68 -5.29
N ALA A 488 29.03 -2.17 -4.46
CA ALA A 488 29.37 -2.83 -3.19
C ALA A 488 28.17 -2.88 -2.23
N ARG A 489 27.34 -1.83 -2.22
CA ARG A 489 26.05 -1.81 -1.51
C ARG A 489 25.09 -2.89 -2.02
N TRP A 490 24.90 -2.95 -3.33
CA TRP A 490 24.03 -3.93 -3.98
C TRP A 490 24.46 -5.35 -3.68
N ASP A 491 25.75 -5.64 -3.79
CA ASP A 491 26.32 -6.95 -3.49
C ASP A 491 26.12 -7.36 -2.02
N ALA A 492 26.16 -6.41 -1.09
CA ALA A 492 25.88 -6.66 0.31
C ALA A 492 24.41 -7.07 0.53
N LEU A 493 23.47 -6.41 -0.15
CA LEU A 493 22.03 -6.75 -0.10
C LEU A 493 21.73 -8.12 -0.71
N LEU A 494 22.35 -8.46 -1.86
CA LEU A 494 22.22 -9.80 -2.46
C LEU A 494 22.71 -10.91 -1.50
N LYS A 495 23.84 -10.68 -0.85
CA LYS A 495 24.41 -11.62 0.14
C LYS A 495 23.54 -11.72 1.39
N ALA A 496 22.98 -10.60 1.86
CA ALA A 496 22.11 -10.58 3.04
C ALA A 496 20.85 -11.42 2.81
N GLU A 497 20.17 -11.26 1.65
CA GLU A 497 19.02 -12.09 1.34
C GLU A 497 19.38 -13.59 1.27
N LYS A 498 20.49 -13.92 0.64
CA LYS A 498 20.98 -15.30 0.58
C LYS A 498 21.19 -15.88 1.98
N GLN A 499 21.86 -15.14 2.88
CA GLN A 499 22.10 -15.57 4.25
C GLN A 499 20.80 -15.81 5.03
N LEU A 500 19.84 -14.88 4.94
CA LEU A 500 18.53 -14.98 5.61
C LEU A 500 17.80 -16.27 5.21
N LEU A 501 17.81 -16.60 3.92
CA LEU A 501 17.09 -17.76 3.39
C LEU A 501 17.88 -19.07 3.56
N GLU A 502 19.20 -19.03 3.57
CA GLU A 502 20.04 -20.19 3.94
C GLU A 502 19.85 -20.58 5.42
N ASP A 503 19.58 -19.61 6.29
CA ASP A 503 19.25 -19.84 7.69
C ASP A 503 17.78 -20.22 7.91
N ALA A 504 16.97 -20.14 6.84
CA ALA A 504 15.53 -20.41 6.85
C ALA A 504 14.80 -19.67 7.98
N ALA A 505 15.16 -18.40 8.24
CA ALA A 505 14.46 -17.57 9.22
C ALA A 505 13.00 -17.34 8.82
N ILE A 506 12.73 -17.35 7.51
CA ILE A 506 11.40 -17.24 6.90
C ILE A 506 11.27 -18.21 5.73
N ALA A 507 10.04 -18.51 5.32
CA ALA A 507 9.75 -19.24 4.10
C ALA A 507 8.87 -18.38 3.16
N PRO A 508 9.45 -17.73 2.13
CA PRO A 508 8.69 -17.05 1.08
C PRO A 508 7.69 -18.00 0.40
N VAL A 509 6.49 -17.50 0.11
CA VAL A 509 5.39 -18.27 -0.45
C VAL A 509 5.04 -17.79 -1.85
N TYR A 510 4.54 -16.57 -2.00
CA TYR A 510 4.20 -16.02 -3.32
C TYR A 510 4.32 -14.49 -3.34
N GLN A 511 4.47 -13.96 -4.55
CA GLN A 511 4.32 -12.55 -4.86
C GLN A 511 2.88 -12.28 -5.28
N PRO A 512 2.14 -11.38 -4.59
CA PRO A 512 0.75 -11.10 -4.91
C PRO A 512 0.56 -10.48 -6.29
N GLY A 513 -0.48 -10.94 -6.97
CA GLY A 513 -1.11 -10.30 -8.10
C GLY A 513 -2.45 -9.67 -7.72
N LYS A 514 -3.09 -9.01 -8.67
CA LYS A 514 -4.45 -8.50 -8.57
C LYS A 514 -5.07 -8.56 -9.97
N ALA A 515 -6.20 -9.27 -10.10
CA ALA A 515 -7.02 -9.28 -11.30
C ALA A 515 -8.13 -8.23 -11.18
N TYR A 516 -8.42 -7.52 -12.25
CA TYR A 516 -9.47 -6.49 -12.27
C TYR A 516 -10.04 -6.27 -13.66
N LEU A 517 -11.24 -5.69 -13.70
CA LEU A 517 -11.84 -5.13 -14.92
C LEU A 517 -11.70 -3.62 -14.88
N GLN A 518 -11.31 -3.03 -15.99
CA GLN A 518 -11.20 -1.58 -16.16
C GLN A 518 -11.64 -1.18 -17.56
N ARG A 519 -12.62 -0.25 -17.62
CA ARG A 519 -13.13 0.26 -18.91
C ARG A 519 -11.99 0.73 -19.79
N GLY A 520 -12.01 0.34 -21.07
CA GLY A 520 -11.02 0.75 -22.05
C GLY A 520 -10.97 2.26 -22.28
N SER A 521 -12.05 2.99 -21.92
CA SER A 521 -12.10 4.46 -21.94
C SER A 521 -11.14 5.12 -20.95
N ILE A 522 -10.75 4.45 -19.84
CA ILE A 522 -9.83 5.01 -18.84
C ILE A 522 -8.39 4.96 -19.36
N THR A 523 -7.81 6.12 -19.59
CA THR A 523 -6.40 6.26 -19.95
C THR A 523 -5.68 7.08 -18.88
N GLY A 524 -4.35 6.90 -18.73
CA GLY A 524 -3.53 7.70 -17.81
C GLY A 524 -3.69 7.37 -16.32
N LEU A 525 -4.49 6.36 -15.93
CA LEU A 525 -4.51 5.88 -14.55
C LEU A 525 -3.17 5.20 -14.23
N LEU A 526 -2.49 5.72 -13.22
CA LEU A 526 -1.26 5.12 -12.71
C LEU A 526 -1.57 4.36 -11.43
N GLU A 527 -1.18 3.09 -11.37
CA GLU A 527 -1.20 2.26 -10.17
C GLU A 527 0.24 2.08 -9.69
N HIS A 528 0.50 2.55 -8.47
CA HIS A 528 1.83 2.62 -7.89
C HIS A 528 2.15 1.41 -7.01
N LYS A 529 3.43 1.13 -6.90
CA LYS A 529 3.96 0.01 -6.12
C LYS A 529 4.15 0.34 -4.65
N TYR A 530 4.24 1.64 -4.29
CA TYR A 530 4.40 2.14 -2.93
C TYR A 530 3.78 3.54 -2.80
N GLY A 531 3.70 4.09 -1.59
CA GLY A 531 3.00 5.35 -1.34
C GLY A 531 1.49 5.21 -1.52
N GLY A 532 0.85 6.19 -2.15
CA GLY A 532 -0.57 6.10 -2.52
C GLY A 532 -0.77 5.14 -3.69
N GLU A 533 -1.79 4.27 -3.63
CA GLU A 533 -1.98 3.21 -4.63
C GLU A 533 -2.24 3.76 -6.04
N PHE A 534 -3.01 4.84 -6.18
CA PHE A 534 -3.40 5.41 -7.47
C PHE A 534 -3.05 6.88 -7.59
N SER A 535 -2.67 7.31 -8.81
CA SER A 535 -2.67 8.71 -9.22
C SER A 535 -3.71 8.94 -10.30
N TYR A 536 -4.71 9.76 -9.98
CA TYR A 536 -5.79 10.14 -10.90
C TYR A 536 -5.48 11.42 -11.68
N LYS A 537 -4.42 12.14 -11.35
CA LYS A 537 -4.01 13.40 -11.98
C LYS A 537 -3.98 13.35 -13.50
N TRP A 538 -3.50 12.23 -14.06
CA TRP A 538 -3.30 12.06 -15.51
C TRP A 538 -4.42 11.28 -16.19
N VAL A 539 -5.49 10.97 -15.47
CA VAL A 539 -6.61 10.23 -16.05
C VAL A 539 -7.38 11.10 -17.03
N GLU A 540 -7.69 10.51 -18.18
CA GLU A 540 -8.59 11.05 -19.20
C GLU A 540 -9.56 9.95 -19.63
N LEU A 541 -10.85 10.27 -19.68
CA LEU A 541 -11.87 9.38 -20.20
C LEU A 541 -12.03 9.64 -21.70
N LYS A 542 -11.67 8.64 -22.52
CA LYS A 542 -11.81 8.68 -23.99
C LYS A 542 -13.10 7.99 -24.43
N ASN A 543 -13.66 8.45 -25.56
CA ASN A 543 -14.84 7.86 -26.19
C ASN A 543 -14.54 6.47 -26.76
#